data_2281cf4ee66a92b0bf4d6c8e8e71b6a1
#
_entry.id   2281cf4ee66a92b0bf4d6c8e8e71b6a1
#
_cell.length_a   1.000
_cell.length_b   1.000
_cell.length_c   1.000
_cell.angle_alpha   90.00
_cell.angle_beta   90.00
_cell.angle_gamma   90.00
#
_symmetry.space_group_name_H-M   'P 1'
#
loop_
_entity.id
_entity.type
_entity.pdbx_description
1 polymer ?
#
loop_
_entity_poly.entity_id
_entity_poly.type
_entity_poly.pdbx_seq_one_letter_code
_entity_poly.pdbx_strand_id
1 'polypeptide(L)' 'MKEKFSVTGMSCSACSAGIERAVSKLDGVRSVSVSLMGESMLVGYDETVVNSEKIKQTVLGLGYGIDKYDENALK' A
#
# COMPACT_ATOMS: atom_id res chain seq x y z
N MET A 1 -9.86 -1.97 9.93
CA MET A 1 -8.51 -2.47 10.19
C MET A 1 -7.49 -1.69 9.39
N LYS A 2 -6.38 -1.39 9.99
CA LYS A 2 -5.30 -0.66 9.31
C LYS A 2 -4.06 -1.55 9.23
N GLU A 3 -3.38 -1.52 8.10
CA GLU A 3 -2.16 -2.29 7.92
C GLU A 3 -1.14 -1.45 7.16
N LYS A 4 0.11 -1.60 7.55
CA LYS A 4 1.21 -0.87 6.93
C LYS A 4 2.00 -1.80 6.03
N PHE A 5 2.34 -1.30 4.85
CA PHE A 5 3.10 -2.05 3.87
C PHE A 5 4.36 -1.29 3.49
N SER A 6 5.39 -2.03 3.12
CA SER A 6 6.61 -1.46 2.56
C SER A 6 6.49 -1.50 1.04
N VAL A 7 6.62 -0.35 0.41
CA VAL A 7 6.48 -0.23 -1.05
C VAL A 7 7.79 0.26 -1.64
N THR A 8 8.29 -0.46 -2.65
CA THR A 8 9.53 -0.12 -3.31
C THR A 8 9.29 0.24 -4.76
N GLY A 9 10.22 0.96 -5.35
CA GLY A 9 10.13 1.38 -6.75
C GLY A 9 9.47 2.73 -6.97
N MET A 10 9.05 3.40 -5.89
CA MET A 10 8.53 4.76 -5.99
C MET A 10 9.66 5.74 -6.16
N SER A 11 9.73 6.40 -7.30
CA SER A 11 10.80 7.34 -7.59
C SER A 11 10.33 8.79 -7.63
N CYS A 12 9.03 9.04 -7.59
CA CYS A 12 8.50 10.40 -7.61
C CYS A 12 7.13 10.46 -6.96
N SER A 13 6.66 11.68 -6.68
CA SER A 13 5.36 11.88 -6.04
C SER A 13 4.19 11.39 -6.90
N ALA A 14 4.35 11.41 -8.21
CA ALA A 14 3.31 10.89 -9.11
C ALA A 14 3.13 9.39 -8.91
N CYS A 15 4.22 8.68 -8.61
CA CYS A 15 4.16 7.24 -8.34
C CYS A 15 3.34 6.95 -7.09
N SER A 16 3.60 7.68 -6.01
CA SER A 16 2.86 7.49 -4.76
C SER A 16 1.37 7.84 -4.93
N ALA A 17 1.08 8.90 -5.67
CA ALA A 17 -0.30 9.28 -5.95
C ALA A 17 -1.02 8.21 -6.78
N GLY A 18 -0.33 7.60 -7.74
CA GLY A 18 -0.89 6.53 -8.55
C GLY A 18 -1.24 5.30 -7.73
N ILE A 19 -0.36 4.92 -6.81
CA ILE A 19 -0.59 3.80 -5.91
C ILE A 19 -1.79 4.10 -5.01
N GLU A 20 -1.80 5.27 -4.40
CA GLU A 20 -2.88 5.68 -3.51
C GLU A 20 -4.22 5.63 -4.23
N ARG A 21 -4.27 6.17 -5.44
CA ARG A 21 -5.49 6.18 -6.23
C ARG A 21 -5.96 4.77 -6.59
N ALA A 22 -5.04 3.91 -7.02
CA ALA A 22 -5.38 2.55 -7.42
C ALA A 22 -5.90 1.74 -6.24
N VAL A 23 -5.24 1.84 -5.09
CA VAL A 23 -5.64 1.10 -3.90
C VAL A 23 -6.97 1.64 -3.35
N SER A 24 -7.16 2.95 -3.39
CA SER A 24 -8.40 3.54 -2.87
C SER A 24 -9.65 3.15 -3.68
N LYS A 25 -9.46 2.70 -4.90
CA LYS A 25 -10.56 2.23 -5.73
C LYS A 25 -11.04 0.83 -5.38
N LEU A 26 -10.29 0.11 -4.58
CA LEU A 26 -10.68 -1.23 -4.16
C LEU A 26 -11.86 -1.17 -3.19
N ASP A 27 -12.82 -2.09 -3.38
CA ASP A 27 -13.95 -2.18 -2.47
C ASP A 27 -13.43 -2.55 -1.07
N GLY A 28 -13.97 -1.89 -0.06
CA GLY A 28 -13.59 -2.15 1.32
C GLY A 28 -12.43 -1.30 1.82
N VAL A 29 -11.71 -0.62 0.93
CA VAL A 29 -10.64 0.28 1.33
C VAL A 29 -11.25 1.63 1.73
N ARG A 30 -10.96 2.06 2.95
CA ARG A 30 -11.50 3.30 3.50
C ARG A 30 -10.51 4.46 3.43
N SER A 31 -9.25 4.17 3.63
CA SER A 31 -8.22 5.21 3.60
C SER A 31 -6.89 4.62 3.12
N VAL A 32 -6.11 5.45 2.46
CA VAL A 32 -4.79 5.08 2.00
C VAL A 32 -3.87 6.27 2.24
N SER A 33 -2.72 6.01 2.83
CA SER A 33 -1.70 7.02 3.04
C SER A 33 -0.36 6.46 2.59
N VAL A 34 0.24 7.08 1.60
CA VAL A 34 1.51 6.64 1.05
C VAL A 34 2.60 7.62 1.47
N SER A 35 3.69 7.10 2.00
CA SER A 35 4.85 7.90 2.37
C SER A 35 5.97 7.63 1.38
N LEU A 36 6.29 8.62 0.57
CA LEU A 36 7.36 8.49 -0.42
C LEU A 36 8.72 8.40 0.26
N MET A 37 8.96 9.22 1.27
CA MET A 37 10.23 9.24 1.99
C MET A 37 10.45 7.96 2.80
N GLY A 38 9.38 7.43 3.40
CA GLY A 38 9.48 6.21 4.18
C GLY A 38 9.31 4.94 3.36
N GLU A 39 9.03 5.08 2.08
CA GLU A 39 8.75 3.95 1.19
C GLU A 39 7.74 2.98 1.80
N SER A 40 6.68 3.54 2.38
CA SER A 40 5.67 2.77 3.08
C SER A 40 4.27 3.27 2.74
N MET A 41 3.29 2.42 3.02
CA MET A 41 1.89 2.73 2.76
C MET A 41 1.05 2.22 3.91
N LEU A 42 0.17 3.07 4.41
CA LEU A 42 -0.80 2.70 5.44
C LEU A 42 -2.18 2.64 4.81
N VAL A 43 -2.81 1.49 4.91
CA VAL A 43 -4.12 1.26 4.32
C VAL A 43 -5.13 0.93 5.41
N GLY A 44 -6.22 1.68 5.45
CA GLY A 44 -7.37 1.36 6.28
C GLY A 44 -8.42 0.66 5.43
N TYR A 45 -8.74 -0.57 5.76
CA TYR A 45 -9.67 -1.37 4.96
C TYR A 45 -10.51 -2.29 5.82
N ASP A 46 -11.61 -2.77 5.23
CA ASP A 46 -12.48 -3.73 5.88
C ASP A 46 -12.09 -5.14 5.42
N GLU A 47 -11.53 -5.93 6.32
CA GLU A 47 -11.03 -7.25 6.01
C GLU A 47 -12.13 -8.25 5.62
N THR A 48 -13.40 -7.90 5.87
CA THR A 48 -14.51 -8.73 5.42
C THR A 48 -14.86 -8.50 3.95
N VAL A 49 -14.37 -7.42 3.36
CA VAL A 49 -14.64 -7.05 1.97
C VAL A 49 -13.40 -7.25 1.11
N VAL A 50 -12.24 -6.86 1.60
CA VAL A 50 -10.97 -6.94 0.88
C VAL A 50 -9.89 -7.45 1.82
N ASN A 51 -8.90 -8.15 1.29
CA ASN A 51 -7.78 -8.64 2.10
C ASN A 51 -6.48 -7.96 1.67
N SER A 52 -5.45 -8.15 2.49
CA SER A 52 -4.14 -7.54 2.23
C SER A 52 -3.52 -8.06 0.94
N GLU A 53 -3.80 -9.30 0.58
CA GLU A 53 -3.27 -9.89 -0.64
C GLU A 53 -3.80 -9.19 -1.87
N LYS A 54 -5.07 -8.82 -1.86
CA LYS A 54 -5.67 -8.08 -2.97
C LYS A 54 -4.99 -6.72 -3.14
N ILE A 55 -4.70 -6.06 -2.02
CA ILE A 55 -3.99 -4.78 -2.03
C ILE A 55 -2.59 -4.95 -2.61
N LYS A 56 -1.88 -6.00 -2.17
CA LYS A 56 -0.56 -6.30 -2.71
C LYS A 56 -0.59 -6.55 -4.21
N GLN A 57 -1.54 -7.34 -4.68
CA GLN A 57 -1.65 -7.65 -6.10
C GLN A 57 -1.92 -6.39 -6.92
N THR A 58 -2.72 -5.48 -6.38
CA THR A 58 -3.01 -4.22 -7.07
C THR A 58 -1.73 -3.41 -7.25
N VAL A 59 -0.91 -3.30 -6.22
CA VAL A 59 0.35 -2.56 -6.29
C VAL A 59 1.34 -3.25 -7.23
N LEU A 60 1.44 -4.57 -7.15
CA LEU A 60 2.32 -5.33 -8.04
C LEU A 60 1.92 -5.17 -9.50
N GLY A 61 0.62 -5.09 -9.76
CA GLY A 61 0.12 -4.88 -11.12
C GLY A 61 0.48 -3.52 -11.70
N LEU A 62 0.84 -2.56 -10.85
CA LEU A 62 1.29 -1.24 -11.28
C LEU A 62 2.80 -1.22 -11.58
N GLY A 63 3.52 -2.29 -11.26
CA GLY A 63 4.95 -2.37 -11.50
C GLY A 63 5.81 -2.01 -10.30
N TYR A 64 5.23 -1.91 -9.11
CA TYR A 64 5.97 -1.60 -7.88
C TYR A 64 6.16 -2.84 -7.04
N GLY A 65 7.14 -2.81 -6.14
CA GLY A 65 7.33 -3.85 -5.16
C GLY A 65 6.57 -3.52 -3.89
N ILE A 66 5.97 -4.52 -3.27
CA ILE A 66 5.26 -4.33 -2.01
C ILE A 66 5.48 -5.55 -1.12
N ASP A 67 5.70 -5.29 0.16
CA ASP A 67 5.83 -6.32 1.18
C ASP A 67 5.17 -5.84 2.46
N LYS A 68 4.89 -6.79 3.33
CA LYS A 68 4.35 -6.46 4.63
C LYS A 68 5.41 -5.68 5.42
N TYR A 69 5.02 -4.57 5.99
CA TYR A 69 5.92 -3.76 6.80
C TYR A 69 6.25 -4.50 8.10
N ASP A 70 7.54 -4.67 8.37
CA ASP A 70 8.00 -5.34 9.58
C ASP A 70 8.89 -4.38 10.37
N GLU A 71 8.35 -3.83 11.43
CA GLU A 71 9.08 -2.90 12.28
C GLU A 71 10.25 -3.59 12.99
N ASN A 72 10.15 -4.88 13.23
CA ASN A 72 11.20 -5.62 13.89
C ASN A 72 12.41 -5.84 12.97
N ALA A 73 12.21 -5.81 11.68
CA ALA A 73 13.29 -6.00 10.72
C ALA A 73 14.27 -4.83 10.70
N LEU A 74 13.88 -3.70 11.27
CA LEU A 74 14.70 -2.49 11.29
C LEU A 74 15.69 -2.46 12.45
N LYS A 75 15.68 -3.44 13.30
CA LYS A 75 16.56 -3.49 14.45
C LYS A 75 17.85 -4.25 14.18
#